data_16ab1387b9067bb5b66475656fa769b4
#
_entry.id   16ab1387b9067bb5b66475656fa769b4
#
_cell.length_a   1.000
_cell.length_b   1.000
_cell.length_c   1.000
_cell.angle_alpha   90.00
_cell.angle_beta   90.00
_cell.angle_gamma   90.00
#
_symmetry.space_group_name_H-M   'P 1'
#
loop_
_entity.id
_entity.type
_entity.pdbx_description
1 polymer ?
#
loop_
_entity_poly.entity_id
_entity_poly.type
_entity_poly.pdbx_seq_one_letter_code
_entity_poly.pdbx_strand_id
1 'polypeptide(L)'
;MGGALLKGWIANGIGPLIAVEPNPSTDIKTLAKKKRVTLFRDVNEIPRAKIAACIVALKPQILKDAAPRLRAIAQSGAPMISIAAGTTTKSLARAWGPKARIVRSMPNTPGAIGRGITAIYATPKTTPKDRKLAERLLAALGETVWVKTENLIDAATAVSGSGPAYVFLLVEALTEAAIKVGLPRDVAAKLARQTVSGAGALLDAEKTPVSELRRNVTSPGGTTEAALKVLMREDGLAKLMQQAVVAARDRARELGS
;
A
#
# COMPACT_ATOMS: atom_id res chain seq x y z
N MET A 1 -1.57 -8.41 -2.23
CA MET A 1 -1.65 -7.68 -0.95
C MET A 1 -2.29 -8.53 0.16
N GLY A 2 -3.47 -9.15 -0.02
CA GLY A 2 -4.09 -10.00 1.00
C GLY A 2 -3.19 -11.13 1.51
N GLY A 3 -2.47 -11.82 0.62
CA GLY A 3 -1.48 -12.84 1.00
C GLY A 3 -0.30 -12.29 1.81
N ALA A 4 0.15 -11.05 1.54
CA ALA A 4 1.19 -10.39 2.32
C ALA A 4 0.71 -10.10 3.75
N LEU A 5 -0.50 -9.56 3.91
CA LEU A 5 -1.14 -9.38 5.22
C LEU A 5 -1.21 -10.70 6.00
N LEU A 6 -1.70 -11.76 5.36
CA LEU A 6 -1.83 -13.06 5.98
C LEU A 6 -0.49 -13.60 6.49
N LYS A 7 0.57 -13.51 5.66
CA LYS A 7 1.93 -13.90 6.04
C LYS A 7 2.45 -13.04 7.20
N GLY A 8 2.24 -11.73 7.13
CA GLY A 8 2.66 -10.80 8.18
C GLY A 8 1.93 -11.06 9.51
N TRP A 9 0.63 -11.36 9.50
CA TRP A 9 -0.11 -11.72 10.71
C TRP A 9 0.40 -13.00 11.34
N ILE A 10 0.66 -14.02 10.53
CA ILE A 10 1.23 -15.28 11.01
C ILE A 10 2.61 -15.06 11.65
N ALA A 11 3.46 -14.26 11.02
CA ALA A 11 4.80 -13.94 11.53
C ALA A 11 4.72 -13.19 12.88
N ASN A 12 3.73 -12.32 13.05
CA ASN A 12 3.50 -11.55 14.28
C ASN A 12 2.59 -12.23 15.32
N GLY A 13 2.28 -13.53 15.15
CA GLY A 13 1.46 -14.28 16.09
C GLY A 13 0.00 -13.81 16.18
N ILE A 14 -0.51 -13.12 15.17
CA ILE A 14 -1.91 -12.68 15.12
C ILE A 14 -2.79 -13.86 14.67
N GLY A 15 -3.83 -14.15 15.45
CA GLY A 15 -4.77 -15.23 15.14
C GLY A 15 -5.88 -15.36 16.18
N PRO A 16 -6.82 -16.25 16.00
CA PRO A 16 -7.01 -17.17 14.85
C PRO A 16 -7.36 -16.46 13.55
N LEU A 17 -6.95 -17.03 12.41
CA LEU A 17 -7.12 -16.45 11.08
C LEU A 17 -8.07 -17.29 10.21
N ILE A 18 -8.99 -16.60 9.55
CA ILE A 18 -9.88 -17.17 8.53
C ILE A 18 -9.52 -16.50 7.19
N ALA A 19 -9.32 -17.30 6.15
CA ALA A 19 -9.22 -16.82 4.78
C ALA A 19 -10.40 -17.34 3.96
N VAL A 20 -11.03 -16.45 3.19
CA VAL A 20 -12.03 -16.80 2.19
C VAL A 20 -11.43 -16.51 0.81
N GLU A 21 -11.18 -17.55 0.05
CA GLU A 21 -10.55 -17.45 -1.27
C GLU A 21 -11.06 -18.59 -2.18
N PRO A 22 -11.88 -18.26 -3.19
CA PRO A 22 -12.40 -19.27 -4.12
C PRO A 22 -11.30 -20.03 -4.86
N ASN A 23 -10.20 -19.34 -5.21
CA ASN A 23 -9.08 -19.87 -5.98
C ASN A 23 -7.74 -19.72 -5.24
N PRO A 24 -7.54 -20.39 -4.08
CA PRO A 24 -6.37 -20.19 -3.25
C PRO A 24 -5.07 -20.62 -3.94
N SER A 25 -4.06 -19.78 -3.85
CA SER A 25 -2.70 -20.08 -4.29
C SER A 25 -2.10 -21.25 -3.51
N THR A 26 -1.04 -21.86 -4.05
CA THR A 26 -0.29 -22.93 -3.37
C THR A 26 0.18 -22.52 -1.97
N ASP A 27 0.60 -21.27 -1.80
CA ASP A 27 1.01 -20.73 -0.49
C ASP A 27 -0.13 -20.78 0.53
N ILE A 28 -1.32 -20.29 0.15
CA ILE A 28 -2.49 -20.28 1.05
C ILE A 28 -2.93 -21.71 1.39
N LYS A 29 -2.94 -22.62 0.40
CA LYS A 29 -3.21 -24.05 0.64
C LYS A 29 -2.23 -24.67 1.62
N THR A 30 -0.94 -24.34 1.49
CA THR A 30 0.12 -24.80 2.40
C THR A 30 -0.07 -24.29 3.82
N LEU A 31 -0.42 -23.00 3.98
CA LEU A 31 -0.73 -22.42 5.29
C LEU A 31 -1.96 -23.08 5.94
N ALA A 32 -2.97 -23.41 5.15
CA ALA A 32 -4.15 -24.13 5.64
C ALA A 32 -3.80 -25.55 6.08
N LYS A 33 -3.02 -26.30 5.28
CA LYS A 33 -2.52 -27.64 5.67
C LYS A 33 -1.73 -27.62 6.98
N LYS A 34 -0.93 -26.58 7.21
CA LYS A 34 -0.18 -26.35 8.45
C LYS A 34 -1.04 -25.80 9.61
N LYS A 35 -2.35 -25.73 9.45
CA LYS A 35 -3.32 -25.21 10.43
C LYS A 35 -2.99 -23.77 10.92
N ARG A 36 -2.30 -22.98 10.09
CA ARG A 36 -1.99 -21.56 10.38
C ARG A 36 -3.15 -20.64 10.02
N VAL A 37 -4.07 -21.10 9.17
CA VAL A 37 -5.27 -20.40 8.72
C VAL A 37 -6.36 -21.40 8.45
N THR A 38 -7.61 -21.05 8.79
CA THR A 38 -8.80 -21.79 8.34
C THR A 38 -9.22 -21.23 6.99
N LEU A 39 -9.27 -22.09 5.97
CA LEU A 39 -9.58 -21.72 4.60
C LEU A 39 -10.99 -22.13 4.21
N PHE A 40 -11.77 -21.17 3.72
CA PHE A 40 -13.09 -21.38 3.11
C PHE A 40 -13.08 -20.93 1.65
N ARG A 41 -13.96 -21.50 0.84
CA ARG A 41 -14.15 -21.10 -0.56
C ARG A 41 -15.19 -20.01 -0.72
N ASP A 42 -16.14 -19.97 0.20
CA ASP A 42 -17.25 -19.04 0.22
C ASP A 42 -17.44 -18.42 1.61
N VAL A 43 -17.85 -17.16 1.64
CA VAL A 43 -18.12 -16.45 2.89
C VAL A 43 -19.28 -17.08 3.70
N ASN A 44 -20.22 -17.74 3.02
CA ASN A 44 -21.35 -18.41 3.66
C ASN A 44 -20.96 -19.70 4.41
N GLU A 45 -19.76 -20.23 4.13
CA GLU A 45 -19.22 -21.40 4.83
C GLU A 45 -18.63 -21.06 6.21
N ILE A 46 -18.43 -19.76 6.49
CA ILE A 46 -17.85 -19.33 7.77
C ILE A 46 -18.86 -19.65 8.89
N PRO A 47 -18.45 -20.42 9.93
CA PRO A 47 -19.30 -20.65 11.09
C PRO A 47 -19.74 -19.33 11.72
N ARG A 48 -20.93 -19.30 12.34
CA ARG A 48 -21.43 -18.14 13.09
C ARG A 48 -20.57 -17.90 14.34
N ALA A 49 -19.32 -17.50 14.14
CA ALA A 49 -18.36 -17.15 15.18
C ALA A 49 -18.24 -15.63 15.29
N LYS A 50 -17.77 -15.15 16.42
CA LYS A 50 -17.48 -13.73 16.62
C LYS A 50 -16.27 -13.34 15.77
N ILE A 51 -16.50 -12.64 14.65
CA ILE A 51 -15.46 -12.07 13.81
C ILE A 51 -14.93 -10.80 14.48
N ALA A 52 -13.64 -10.74 14.79
CA ALA A 52 -13.00 -9.60 15.43
C ALA A 52 -12.82 -8.43 14.44
N ALA A 53 -12.46 -8.71 13.18
CA ALA A 53 -12.38 -7.78 12.07
C ALA A 53 -12.46 -8.54 10.74
N CYS A 54 -12.92 -7.86 9.68
CA CYS A 54 -12.91 -8.39 8.33
C CYS A 54 -12.06 -7.49 7.43
N ILE A 55 -10.99 -8.06 6.86
CA ILE A 55 -10.17 -7.38 5.87
C ILE A 55 -10.64 -7.78 4.47
N VAL A 56 -10.98 -6.79 3.66
CA VAL A 56 -11.47 -6.96 2.29
C VAL A 56 -10.33 -6.61 1.33
N ALA A 57 -9.66 -7.66 0.85
CA ALA A 57 -8.48 -7.57 0.00
C ALA A 57 -8.80 -7.96 -1.46
N LEU A 58 -9.94 -7.48 -1.97
CA LEU A 58 -10.41 -7.74 -3.32
C LEU A 58 -10.01 -6.60 -4.28
N LYS A 59 -9.84 -6.93 -5.55
CA LYS A 59 -9.71 -5.91 -6.60
C LYS A 59 -11.04 -5.13 -6.72
N PRO A 60 -11.02 -3.82 -7.03
CA PRO A 60 -12.24 -3.00 -7.10
C PRO A 60 -13.34 -3.59 -8.00
N GLN A 61 -12.94 -4.18 -9.13
CA GLN A 61 -13.85 -4.79 -10.10
C GLN A 61 -14.63 -5.98 -9.48
N ILE A 62 -13.98 -6.78 -8.65
CA ILE A 62 -14.58 -7.94 -7.97
C ILE A 62 -15.37 -7.49 -6.74
N LEU A 63 -14.90 -6.44 -6.06
CA LEU A 63 -15.49 -5.97 -4.82
C LEU A 63 -16.94 -5.52 -4.99
N LYS A 64 -17.29 -4.91 -6.13
CA LYS A 64 -18.65 -4.45 -6.42
C LYS A 64 -19.68 -5.59 -6.28
N ASP A 65 -19.37 -6.76 -6.79
CA ASP A 65 -20.25 -7.94 -6.77
C ASP A 65 -20.12 -8.73 -5.47
N ALA A 66 -18.92 -8.74 -4.86
CA ALA A 66 -18.67 -9.48 -3.62
C ALA A 66 -19.13 -8.74 -2.35
N ALA A 67 -19.15 -7.40 -2.37
CA ALA A 67 -19.45 -6.60 -1.19
C ALA A 67 -20.82 -6.93 -0.54
N PRO A 68 -21.92 -7.12 -1.28
CA PRO A 68 -23.21 -7.50 -0.69
C PRO A 68 -23.16 -8.79 0.13
N ARG A 69 -22.34 -9.76 -0.27
CA ARG A 69 -22.17 -11.05 0.42
C ARG A 69 -21.49 -10.92 1.79
N LEU A 70 -20.78 -9.82 2.03
CA LEU A 70 -20.13 -9.52 3.32
C LEU A 70 -21.06 -8.78 4.30
N ARG A 71 -22.30 -8.48 3.91
CA ARG A 71 -23.24 -7.68 4.70
C ARG A 71 -23.50 -8.30 6.09
N ALA A 72 -23.65 -9.60 6.16
CA ALA A 72 -23.89 -10.30 7.44
C ALA A 72 -22.72 -10.09 8.43
N ILE A 73 -21.47 -10.14 7.95
CA ILE A 73 -20.27 -9.87 8.76
C ILE A 73 -20.26 -8.40 9.20
N ALA A 74 -20.53 -7.46 8.31
CA ALA A 74 -20.59 -6.05 8.66
C ALA A 74 -21.68 -5.74 9.70
N GLN A 75 -22.82 -6.43 9.63
CA GLN A 75 -23.95 -6.26 10.58
C GLN A 75 -23.71 -6.95 11.91
N SER A 76 -22.82 -7.94 12.01
CA SER A 76 -22.43 -8.55 13.28
C SER A 76 -21.64 -7.60 14.20
N GLY A 77 -21.28 -6.42 13.69
CA GLY A 77 -20.50 -5.40 14.39
C GLY A 77 -18.99 -5.55 14.25
N ALA A 78 -18.49 -6.41 13.37
CA ALA A 78 -17.08 -6.45 13.04
C ALA A 78 -16.66 -5.19 12.25
N PRO A 79 -15.53 -4.54 12.55
CA PRO A 79 -14.97 -3.50 11.71
C PRO A 79 -14.58 -4.09 10.34
N MET A 80 -15.01 -3.42 9.28
CA MET A 80 -14.77 -3.80 7.90
C MET A 80 -13.62 -2.94 7.34
N ILE A 81 -12.49 -3.55 7.07
CA ILE A 81 -11.27 -2.86 6.62
C ILE A 81 -11.08 -3.17 5.14
N SER A 82 -11.28 -2.18 4.28
CA SER A 82 -11.05 -2.31 2.83
C SER A 82 -9.68 -1.79 2.45
N ILE A 83 -8.93 -2.58 1.66
CA ILE A 83 -7.68 -2.17 1.02
C ILE A 83 -7.86 -1.98 -0.51
N ALA A 84 -9.10 -1.91 -0.99
CA ALA A 84 -9.40 -1.75 -2.41
C ALA A 84 -9.22 -0.31 -2.85
N ALA A 85 -8.39 -0.08 -3.86
CA ALA A 85 -8.22 1.23 -4.47
C ALA A 85 -9.55 1.73 -5.08
N GLY A 86 -9.76 3.05 -5.11
CA GLY A 86 -10.92 3.65 -5.76
C GLY A 86 -12.29 3.31 -5.18
N THR A 87 -12.42 2.54 -4.09
CA THR A 87 -13.72 2.20 -3.50
C THR A 87 -14.02 3.07 -2.28
N THR A 88 -15.03 3.93 -2.40
CA THR A 88 -15.39 4.89 -1.34
C THR A 88 -16.14 4.24 -0.18
N THR A 89 -16.03 4.83 1.02
CA THR A 89 -16.80 4.39 2.20
C THR A 89 -18.30 4.52 1.98
N LYS A 90 -18.74 5.49 1.16
CA LYS A 90 -20.15 5.64 0.76
C LYS A 90 -20.62 4.44 -0.06
N SER A 91 -19.83 3.98 -1.03
CA SER A 91 -20.14 2.79 -1.82
C SER A 91 -20.19 1.54 -0.92
N LEU A 92 -19.21 1.37 -0.05
CA LEU A 92 -19.15 0.25 0.90
C LEU A 92 -20.32 0.26 1.89
N ALA A 93 -20.73 1.43 2.39
CA ALA A 93 -21.86 1.56 3.29
C ALA A 93 -23.22 1.20 2.61
N ARG A 94 -23.36 1.44 1.30
CA ARG A 94 -24.54 0.99 0.53
C ARG A 94 -24.62 -0.54 0.52
N ALA A 95 -23.50 -1.23 0.33
CA ALA A 95 -23.45 -2.69 0.29
C ALA A 95 -23.59 -3.30 1.69
N TRP A 96 -22.89 -2.79 2.69
CA TRP A 96 -22.78 -3.36 4.03
C TRP A 96 -23.83 -2.87 5.01
N GLY A 97 -24.54 -1.81 4.68
CA GLY A 97 -25.58 -1.20 5.49
C GLY A 97 -25.09 0.01 6.31
N PRO A 98 -26.06 0.88 6.74
CA PRO A 98 -25.75 2.18 7.32
C PRO A 98 -25.05 2.11 8.69
N LYS A 99 -25.10 0.96 9.37
CA LYS A 99 -24.45 0.75 10.68
C LYS A 99 -23.04 0.18 10.57
N ALA A 100 -22.54 -0.13 9.36
CA ALA A 100 -21.22 -0.70 9.14
C ALA A 100 -20.10 0.21 9.67
N ARG A 101 -19.15 -0.36 10.38
CA ARG A 101 -17.94 0.30 10.89
C ARG A 101 -16.83 0.10 9.87
N ILE A 102 -16.59 1.14 9.05
CA ILE A 102 -15.76 1.03 7.85
C ILE A 102 -14.44 1.75 8.05
N VAL A 103 -13.36 1.05 7.76
CA VAL A 103 -12.02 1.57 7.61
C VAL A 103 -11.61 1.42 6.15
N ARG A 104 -11.31 2.51 5.47
CA ARG A 104 -10.70 2.53 4.14
C ARG A 104 -9.21 2.70 4.30
N SER A 105 -8.43 1.85 3.65
CA SER A 105 -6.97 1.92 3.73
C SER A 105 -6.33 1.69 2.37
N MET A 106 -5.16 2.28 2.17
CA MET A 106 -4.40 2.16 0.95
C MET A 106 -2.96 1.79 1.27
N PRO A 107 -2.64 0.49 1.27
CA PRO A 107 -1.26 0.00 1.35
C PRO A 107 -0.54 0.13 0.01
N ASN A 108 0.76 -0.14 0.01
CA ASN A 108 1.56 -0.19 -1.21
C ASN A 108 2.35 -1.50 -1.34
N THR A 109 2.93 -1.74 -2.53
CA THR A 109 3.58 -3.02 -2.87
C THR A 109 4.80 -3.39 -2.01
N PRO A 110 5.63 -2.46 -1.49
CA PRO A 110 6.70 -2.81 -0.54
C PRO A 110 6.23 -3.47 0.75
N GLY A 111 4.93 -3.37 1.07
CA GLY A 111 4.32 -4.12 2.16
C GLY A 111 4.43 -5.64 2.04
N ALA A 112 4.72 -6.18 0.84
CA ALA A 112 5.00 -7.61 0.64
C ALA A 112 6.23 -8.10 1.39
N ILE A 113 7.15 -7.19 1.72
CA ILE A 113 8.39 -7.43 2.48
C ILE A 113 8.42 -6.66 3.82
N GLY A 114 7.27 -6.17 4.30
CA GLY A 114 7.17 -5.41 5.54
C GLY A 114 7.73 -3.99 5.50
N ARG A 115 8.02 -3.45 4.32
CA ARG A 115 8.58 -2.11 4.09
C ARG A 115 7.57 -1.17 3.42
N GLY A 116 6.29 -1.44 3.60
CA GLY A 116 5.21 -0.62 3.05
C GLY A 116 4.82 0.53 3.96
N ILE A 117 3.97 1.39 3.40
CA ILE A 117 3.21 2.38 4.17
C ILE A 117 1.73 2.26 3.80
N THR A 118 0.86 2.33 4.79
CA THR A 118 -0.59 2.24 4.61
C THR A 118 -1.27 3.52 5.11
N ALA A 119 -1.90 4.26 4.21
CA ALA A 119 -2.79 5.36 4.60
C ALA A 119 -4.13 4.79 5.08
N ILE A 120 -4.68 5.33 6.18
CA ILE A 120 -5.89 4.82 6.84
C ILE A 120 -6.89 5.96 7.08
N TYR A 121 -8.13 5.74 6.68
CA TYR A 121 -9.28 6.57 7.03
C TYR A 121 -10.37 5.72 7.66
N ALA A 122 -11.04 6.23 8.67
CA ALA A 122 -12.15 5.54 9.30
C ALA A 122 -13.41 6.42 9.35
N THR A 123 -14.56 5.82 9.05
CA THR A 123 -15.85 6.50 9.20
C THR A 123 -16.13 6.86 10.66
N PRO A 124 -16.98 7.87 10.95
CA PRO A 124 -17.32 8.28 12.32
C PRO A 124 -17.92 7.18 13.21
N LYS A 125 -18.48 6.13 12.59
CA LYS A 125 -19.02 4.97 13.32
C LYS A 125 -17.98 4.01 13.84
N THR A 126 -16.73 4.15 13.40
CA THR A 126 -15.60 3.31 13.81
C THR A 126 -15.12 3.72 15.20
N THR A 127 -15.17 2.79 16.15
CA THR A 127 -14.77 3.06 17.53
C THR A 127 -13.24 3.21 17.68
N PRO A 128 -12.75 3.83 18.77
CA PRO A 128 -11.31 3.87 19.06
C PRO A 128 -10.66 2.47 19.12
N LYS A 129 -11.40 1.46 19.62
CA LYS A 129 -10.95 0.06 19.66
C LYS A 129 -10.79 -0.51 18.25
N ASP A 130 -11.72 -0.23 17.35
CA ASP A 130 -11.65 -0.66 15.96
C ASP A 130 -10.48 0.00 15.23
N ARG A 131 -10.22 1.28 15.49
CA ARG A 131 -9.08 2.01 14.91
C ARG A 131 -7.75 1.36 15.33
N LYS A 132 -7.56 1.10 16.63
CA LYS A 132 -6.36 0.41 17.15
C LYS A 132 -6.19 -0.97 16.54
N LEU A 133 -7.31 -1.73 16.40
CA LEU A 133 -7.27 -3.04 15.76
C LEU A 133 -6.90 -2.95 14.27
N ALA A 134 -7.50 -2.02 13.52
CA ALA A 134 -7.19 -1.82 12.11
C ALA A 134 -5.71 -1.46 11.91
N GLU A 135 -5.20 -0.52 12.69
CA GLU A 135 -3.79 -0.12 12.68
C GLU A 135 -2.86 -1.31 12.94
N ARG A 136 -3.11 -2.07 14.02
CA ARG A 136 -2.34 -3.28 14.35
C ARG A 136 -2.34 -4.30 13.23
N LEU A 137 -3.48 -4.51 12.57
CA LEU A 137 -3.60 -5.47 11.46
C LEU A 137 -2.86 -5.00 10.21
N LEU A 138 -2.92 -3.70 9.90
CA LEU A 138 -2.28 -3.11 8.73
C LEU A 138 -0.77 -2.92 8.91
N ALA A 139 -0.30 -2.74 10.15
CA ALA A 139 1.12 -2.66 10.49
C ALA A 139 1.92 -3.93 10.11
N ALA A 140 1.25 -5.04 9.81
CA ALA A 140 1.88 -6.22 9.24
C ALA A 140 2.52 -5.99 7.85
N LEU A 141 2.19 -4.86 7.19
CA LEU A 141 2.76 -4.44 5.91
C LEU A 141 3.88 -3.39 6.06
N GLY A 142 4.11 -2.85 7.27
CA GLY A 142 5.04 -1.77 7.54
C GLY A 142 4.38 -0.61 8.27
N GLU A 143 4.77 0.62 7.95
CA GLU A 143 4.27 1.84 8.58
C GLU A 143 2.79 2.11 8.28
N THR A 144 2.14 2.84 9.18
CA THR A 144 0.75 3.28 9.01
C THR A 144 0.61 4.77 9.28
N VAL A 145 -0.29 5.43 8.56
CA VAL A 145 -0.60 6.85 8.77
C VAL A 145 -2.10 7.09 8.69
N TRP A 146 -2.66 7.75 9.71
CA TRP A 146 -4.05 8.16 9.71
C TRP A 146 -4.25 9.47 8.98
N VAL A 147 -5.25 9.50 8.09
CA VAL A 147 -5.68 10.73 7.41
C VAL A 147 -7.01 11.22 7.97
N LYS A 148 -7.20 12.55 7.98
CA LYS A 148 -8.38 13.18 8.60
C LYS A 148 -9.66 13.04 7.78
N THR A 149 -9.55 12.98 6.46
CA THR A 149 -10.69 12.93 5.53
C THR A 149 -10.49 11.86 4.48
N GLU A 150 -11.57 11.31 3.93
CA GLU A 150 -11.52 10.21 2.97
C GLU A 150 -10.81 10.58 1.67
N ASN A 151 -10.97 11.82 1.19
CA ASN A 151 -10.33 12.29 -0.04
C ASN A 151 -8.79 12.32 0.04
N LEU A 152 -8.22 12.34 1.26
CA LEU A 152 -6.77 12.21 1.45
C LEU A 152 -6.26 10.80 1.15
N ILE A 153 -7.13 9.77 1.14
CA ILE A 153 -6.76 8.43 0.68
C ILE A 153 -6.42 8.45 -0.82
N ASP A 154 -7.12 9.25 -1.63
CA ASP A 154 -6.84 9.36 -3.06
C ASP A 154 -5.51 10.08 -3.31
N ALA A 155 -5.21 11.11 -2.52
CA ALA A 155 -3.90 11.76 -2.53
C ALA A 155 -2.78 10.81 -2.08
N ALA A 156 -2.99 10.05 -1.00
CA ALA A 156 -2.05 9.03 -0.54
C ALA A 156 -1.86 7.91 -1.58
N THR A 157 -2.92 7.54 -2.32
CA THR A 157 -2.82 6.59 -3.43
C THR A 157 -1.85 7.09 -4.50
N ALA A 158 -1.93 8.36 -4.87
CA ALA A 158 -1.04 8.95 -5.85
C ALA A 158 0.42 9.00 -5.39
N VAL A 159 0.66 9.24 -4.08
CA VAL A 159 2.02 9.36 -3.53
C VAL A 159 2.60 7.99 -3.19
N SER A 160 1.93 7.20 -2.35
CA SER A 160 2.48 5.95 -1.82
C SER A 160 1.98 4.71 -2.54
N GLY A 161 0.72 4.70 -3.00
CA GLY A 161 0.16 3.58 -3.76
C GLY A 161 0.83 3.40 -5.12
N SER A 162 0.94 4.50 -5.88
CA SER A 162 1.58 4.56 -7.19
C SER A 162 3.10 4.76 -7.11
N GLY A 163 3.60 5.35 -6.02
CA GLY A 163 4.99 5.72 -5.82
C GLY A 163 6.03 4.65 -6.12
N PRO A 164 5.83 3.37 -5.77
CA PRO A 164 6.78 2.32 -6.12
C PRO A 164 7.05 2.23 -7.64
N ALA A 165 6.03 2.48 -8.48
CA ALA A 165 6.23 2.50 -9.94
C ALA A 165 7.11 3.67 -10.39
N TYR A 166 7.03 4.83 -9.73
CA TYR A 166 7.90 5.98 -10.02
C TYR A 166 9.36 5.68 -9.71
N VAL A 167 9.59 4.97 -8.59
CA VAL A 167 10.94 4.53 -8.18
C VAL A 167 11.48 3.48 -9.14
N PHE A 168 10.66 2.55 -9.62
CA PHE A 168 11.09 1.56 -10.61
C PHE A 168 11.43 2.22 -11.95
N LEU A 169 10.60 3.18 -12.40
CA LEU A 169 10.90 3.99 -13.59
C LEU A 169 12.20 4.80 -13.44
N LEU A 170 12.47 5.33 -12.25
CA LEU A 170 13.75 6.01 -11.97
C LEU A 170 14.94 5.06 -12.18
N VAL A 171 14.86 3.81 -11.71
CA VAL A 171 15.90 2.81 -11.92
C VAL A 171 16.09 2.51 -13.42
N GLU A 172 15.00 2.39 -14.17
CA GLU A 172 15.04 2.17 -15.62
C GLU A 172 15.70 3.37 -16.33
N ALA A 173 15.26 4.59 -16.05
CA ALA A 173 15.82 5.81 -16.64
C ALA A 173 17.30 6.00 -16.31
N LEU A 174 17.69 5.73 -15.06
CA LEU A 174 19.09 5.81 -14.64
C LEU A 174 19.96 4.76 -15.33
N THR A 175 19.43 3.56 -15.55
CA THR A 175 20.11 2.50 -16.30
C THR A 175 20.36 2.91 -17.74
N GLU A 176 19.35 3.43 -18.43
CA GLU A 176 19.49 3.87 -19.82
C GLU A 176 20.43 5.09 -19.95
N ALA A 177 20.38 6.00 -18.99
CA ALA A 177 21.33 7.13 -18.95
C ALA A 177 22.78 6.65 -18.75
N ALA A 178 22.98 5.67 -17.87
CA ALA A 178 24.30 5.10 -17.60
C ALA A 178 24.89 4.40 -18.86
N ILE A 179 24.06 3.71 -19.64
CA ILE A 179 24.48 3.12 -20.93
C ILE A 179 24.89 4.22 -21.92
N LYS A 180 24.14 5.32 -21.99
CA LYS A 180 24.45 6.43 -22.89
C LYS A 180 25.78 7.14 -22.59
N VAL A 181 26.24 7.09 -21.33
CA VAL A 181 27.55 7.63 -20.96
C VAL A 181 28.68 6.57 -21.01
N GLY A 182 28.40 5.39 -21.60
CA GLY A 182 29.43 4.40 -21.93
C GLY A 182 29.54 3.20 -20.99
N LEU A 183 28.64 3.02 -20.03
CA LEU A 183 28.69 1.82 -19.20
C LEU A 183 28.08 0.60 -19.91
N PRO A 184 28.67 -0.59 -19.77
CA PRO A 184 28.03 -1.83 -20.19
C PRO A 184 26.66 -2.01 -19.54
N ARG A 185 25.70 -2.61 -20.26
CA ARG A 185 24.29 -2.73 -19.82
C ARG A 185 24.11 -3.42 -18.47
N ASP A 186 24.84 -4.50 -18.22
CA ASP A 186 24.80 -5.27 -16.97
C ASP A 186 25.36 -4.46 -15.78
N VAL A 187 26.45 -3.73 -16.01
CA VAL A 187 27.04 -2.81 -15.02
C VAL A 187 26.09 -1.66 -14.71
N ALA A 188 25.53 -1.01 -15.75
CA ALA A 188 24.57 0.08 -15.63
C ALA A 188 23.35 -0.34 -14.81
N ALA A 189 22.75 -1.48 -15.12
CA ALA A 189 21.58 -2.01 -14.41
C ALA A 189 21.89 -2.30 -12.93
N LYS A 190 23.06 -2.89 -12.64
CA LYS A 190 23.48 -3.17 -11.27
C LYS A 190 23.72 -1.90 -10.47
N LEU A 191 24.41 -0.92 -11.05
CA LEU A 191 24.70 0.35 -10.39
C LEU A 191 23.41 1.13 -10.12
N ALA A 192 22.53 1.30 -11.11
CA ALA A 192 21.27 2.03 -10.96
C ALA A 192 20.38 1.40 -9.87
N ARG A 193 20.21 0.08 -9.92
CA ARG A 193 19.40 -0.64 -8.92
C ARG A 193 19.96 -0.49 -7.51
N GLN A 194 21.28 -0.71 -7.34
CA GLN A 194 21.90 -0.64 -6.02
C GLN A 194 21.95 0.78 -5.47
N THR A 195 22.13 1.78 -6.32
CA THR A 195 22.06 3.19 -5.92
C THR A 195 20.70 3.55 -5.32
N VAL A 196 19.60 3.20 -6.01
CA VAL A 196 18.26 3.53 -5.53
C VAL A 196 17.90 2.71 -4.28
N SER A 197 18.21 1.40 -4.25
CA SER A 197 17.92 0.57 -3.07
C SER A 197 18.76 0.98 -1.87
N GLY A 198 20.02 1.32 -2.06
CA GLY A 198 20.91 1.80 -1.01
C GLY A 198 20.50 3.15 -0.45
N ALA A 199 20.14 4.11 -1.33
CA ALA A 199 19.61 5.40 -0.90
C ALA A 199 18.31 5.26 -0.11
N GLY A 200 17.40 4.35 -0.52
CA GLY A 200 16.18 4.03 0.23
C GLY A 200 16.46 3.44 1.60
N ALA A 201 17.43 2.51 1.70
CA ALA A 201 17.85 1.95 2.98
C ALA A 201 18.50 3.00 3.91
N LEU A 202 19.24 3.95 3.34
CA LEU A 202 19.83 5.05 4.10
C LEU A 202 18.74 5.99 4.65
N LEU A 203 17.71 6.33 3.85
CA LEU A 203 16.56 7.10 4.30
C LEU A 203 15.81 6.43 5.48
N ASP A 204 15.80 5.12 5.53
CA ASP A 204 15.15 4.36 6.59
C ASP A 204 16.01 4.30 7.88
N ALA A 205 17.34 4.25 7.72
CA ALA A 205 18.29 4.19 8.83
C ALA A 205 18.54 5.57 9.48
N GLU A 206 18.46 6.65 8.70
CA GLU A 206 18.84 7.99 9.13
C GLU A 206 17.59 8.85 9.45
N LYS A 207 17.68 9.63 10.54
CA LYS A 207 16.65 10.63 10.89
C LYS A 207 16.95 12.02 10.31
N THR A 208 18.08 12.16 9.65
CA THR A 208 18.54 13.41 9.01
C THR A 208 17.54 13.85 7.94
N PRO A 209 17.17 15.14 7.88
CA PRO A 209 16.28 15.64 6.85
C PRO A 209 16.78 15.30 5.43
N VAL A 210 15.88 14.86 4.54
CA VAL A 210 16.23 14.43 3.17
C VAL A 210 17.02 15.49 2.40
N SER A 211 16.70 16.77 2.59
CA SER A 211 17.43 17.87 1.97
C SER A 211 18.88 17.97 2.44
N GLU A 212 19.16 17.58 3.67
CA GLU A 212 20.51 17.54 4.23
C GLU A 212 21.28 16.31 3.75
N LEU A 213 20.65 15.12 3.72
CA LEU A 213 21.26 13.93 3.10
C LEU A 213 21.71 14.23 1.66
N ARG A 214 20.86 14.94 0.88
CA ARG A 214 21.23 15.37 -0.47
C ARG A 214 22.43 16.32 -0.46
N ARG A 215 22.47 17.31 0.43
CA ARG A 215 23.59 18.23 0.55
C ARG A 215 24.90 17.52 0.90
N ASN A 216 24.85 16.56 1.81
CA ASN A 216 26.03 15.81 2.28
C ASN A 216 26.75 15.02 1.17
N VAL A 217 26.04 14.68 0.09
CA VAL A 217 26.61 14.00 -1.09
C VAL A 217 26.88 14.97 -2.26
N THR A 218 26.82 16.29 -1.99
CA THR A 218 26.96 17.34 -3.03
C THR A 218 28.12 18.27 -2.68
N SER A 219 29.29 17.96 -3.19
CA SER A 219 30.47 18.84 -3.05
C SER A 219 30.41 20.01 -4.05
N PRO A 220 30.87 21.23 -3.66
CA PRO A 220 30.96 22.36 -4.55
C PRO A 220 31.82 22.05 -5.79
N GLY A 221 31.33 22.39 -6.98
CA GLY A 221 32.01 22.11 -8.25
C GLY A 221 32.05 20.63 -8.65
N GLY A 222 31.42 19.74 -7.87
CA GLY A 222 31.42 18.30 -8.10
C GLY A 222 30.39 17.80 -9.12
N THR A 223 30.51 16.54 -9.48
CA THR A 223 29.62 15.86 -10.45
C THR A 223 28.16 15.87 -9.99
N THR A 224 27.92 15.67 -8.68
CA THR A 224 26.57 15.69 -8.10
C THR A 224 25.94 17.08 -8.25
N GLU A 225 26.68 18.16 -8.00
CA GLU A 225 26.17 19.52 -8.19
C GLU A 225 25.76 19.78 -9.65
N ALA A 226 26.61 19.37 -10.62
CA ALA A 226 26.33 19.51 -12.04
C ALA A 226 25.03 18.76 -12.44
N ALA A 227 24.86 17.53 -11.96
CA ALA A 227 23.64 16.74 -12.20
C ALA A 227 22.40 17.38 -11.56
N LEU A 228 22.52 17.87 -10.30
CA LEU A 228 21.41 18.51 -9.59
C LEU A 228 20.97 19.82 -10.25
N LYS A 229 21.89 20.59 -10.86
CA LYS A 229 21.54 21.79 -11.66
C LYS A 229 20.57 21.44 -12.80
N VAL A 230 20.70 20.26 -13.42
CA VAL A 230 19.77 19.79 -14.44
C VAL A 230 18.44 19.33 -13.83
N LEU A 231 18.49 18.49 -12.79
CA LEU A 231 17.29 17.89 -12.18
C LEU A 231 16.42 18.91 -11.42
N MET A 232 17.01 19.99 -10.92
CA MET A 232 16.35 21.02 -10.13
C MET A 232 15.94 22.26 -10.93
N ARG A 233 16.01 22.22 -12.28
CA ARG A 233 15.48 23.29 -13.13
C ARG A 233 13.99 23.50 -12.87
N GLU A 234 13.45 24.64 -13.28
CA GLU A 234 12.03 24.98 -13.15
C GLU A 234 11.12 23.92 -13.80
N ASP A 235 11.51 23.38 -14.95
CA ASP A 235 10.84 22.30 -15.68
C ASP A 235 11.35 20.88 -15.31
N GLY A 236 12.21 20.78 -14.29
CA GLY A 236 12.87 19.55 -13.88
C GLY A 236 12.01 18.58 -13.08
N LEU A 237 12.68 17.74 -12.28
CA LEU A 237 12.06 16.62 -11.57
C LEU A 237 10.87 17.04 -10.69
N ALA A 238 10.96 18.17 -9.99
CA ALA A 238 9.91 18.64 -9.11
C ALA A 238 8.58 18.88 -9.85
N LYS A 239 8.64 19.54 -11.01
CA LYS A 239 7.47 19.81 -11.85
C LYS A 239 6.88 18.53 -12.44
N LEU A 240 7.73 17.62 -12.93
CA LEU A 240 7.29 16.32 -13.44
C LEU A 240 6.59 15.49 -12.37
N MET A 241 7.15 15.43 -11.15
CA MET A 241 6.54 14.71 -10.03
C MET A 241 5.21 15.34 -9.63
N GLN A 242 5.11 16.66 -9.58
CA GLN A 242 3.85 17.35 -9.31
C GLN A 242 2.77 16.96 -10.32
N GLN A 243 3.08 17.00 -11.61
CA GLN A 243 2.15 16.62 -12.69
C GLN A 243 1.73 15.16 -12.59
N ALA A 244 2.67 14.24 -12.37
CA ALA A 244 2.40 12.81 -12.23
C ALA A 244 1.51 12.51 -11.02
N VAL A 245 1.78 13.11 -9.86
CA VAL A 245 0.98 12.92 -8.64
C VAL A 245 -0.42 13.50 -8.80
N VAL A 246 -0.57 14.67 -9.44
CA VAL A 246 -1.89 15.25 -9.74
C VAL A 246 -2.70 14.33 -10.64
N ALA A 247 -2.12 13.85 -11.75
CA ALA A 247 -2.78 12.94 -12.67
C ALA A 247 -3.21 11.62 -11.98
N ALA A 248 -2.33 11.04 -11.16
CA ALA A 248 -2.63 9.82 -10.41
C ALA A 248 -3.74 10.02 -9.37
N ARG A 249 -3.76 11.16 -8.65
CA ARG A 249 -4.83 11.51 -7.71
C ARG A 249 -6.16 11.66 -8.42
N ASP A 250 -6.20 12.36 -9.53
CA ASP A 250 -7.44 12.63 -10.25
C ASP A 250 -8.00 11.32 -10.83
N ARG A 251 -7.12 10.44 -11.31
CA ARG A 251 -7.53 9.09 -11.72
C ARG A 251 -8.07 8.24 -10.57
N ALA A 252 -7.46 8.35 -9.38
CA ALA A 252 -7.95 7.64 -8.19
C ALA A 252 -9.38 8.09 -7.80
N ARG A 253 -9.70 9.38 -7.96
CA ARG A 253 -11.05 9.92 -7.74
C ARG A 253 -12.07 9.42 -8.76
N GLU A 254 -11.72 9.41 -10.04
CA GLU A 254 -12.57 8.88 -11.11
C GLU A 254 -12.94 7.41 -10.86
N LEU A 255 -12.00 6.61 -10.39
CA LEU A 255 -12.23 5.20 -10.06
C LEU A 255 -13.17 5.02 -8.86
N GLY A 256 -13.32 6.04 -8.02
CA GLY A 256 -14.15 6.03 -6.81
C GLY A 256 -15.55 6.61 -7.00
N SER A 257 -15.84 7.22 -8.15
CA SER A 257 -17.13 7.83 -8.51
C SER A 257 -18.19 6.81 -8.95
#